data_7cf1cb44a243ae79bd0da97fe2c0aa02
#
_entry.id   7cf1cb44a243ae79bd0da97fe2c0aa02
#
_cell.length_a   1.000
_cell.length_b   1.000
_cell.length_c   1.000
_cell.angle_alpha   90.00
_cell.angle_beta   90.00
_cell.angle_gamma   90.00
#
_symmetry.space_group_name_H-M   'P 1'
#
loop_
_entity.id
_entity.type
_entity.pdbx_description
1 polymer ?
#
loop_
_entity_poly.entity_id
_entity_poly.type
_entity_poly.pdbx_seq_one_letter_code
_entity_poly.pdbx_strand_id
1 'polypeptide(L)'
;MNKRLLLGSLAALGALSSVTATEKKPNIIFILADDLGIGDVSTYNPGGKIRTSHLDQMASEGVCFTDAHSSSSVSTPTRYGILTGRYNWRSTLKEGVLFGYDKPFIKPDRSTIATVLKRGGYTTACIGKWHLGWNWHNMEAGKDQIDFSKPITGGPTERGFDYFYGIIGSLDMDPYVYVENNQPTALPNRVTEDKGLRFWRKGPTASDFDHEDCLPNFVRRAETYIQEHAQGEQPFFLYLPLPAPHTPILPVKEFQGKSGIGAYGDFVLMVDHLVGSILQTVKDAGIDENTLIVFTSDNGCSPAAGIKSMQQQGHLPSYVYRGHKADLFDGGHRIPCLVRWPGNIIPHRENQTICLTDFFATFADLTQTAIRDSEGEDSFSLMPVLVNTDYTEPIREATVHHSINGEFSIRKGDWKLLLSASSGGWSEPTPGNRDALSKLPRVQLYNMATDPAEQKNVQAEYPDKVKELKDLLLKYIREGRSTPGKPQPNDNGNEWKQVQDLLN
;
A
#
# COMPACT_ATOMS: atom_id res chain seq x y z
N MET A 1 53.29 -63.51 -42.16
CA MET A 1 52.51 -63.59 -40.90
C MET A 1 52.71 -62.28 -40.19
N ASN A 2 51.81 -61.31 -40.34
CA ASN A 2 51.92 -59.97 -39.83
C ASN A 2 50.91 -59.80 -38.69
N LYS A 3 51.42 -59.53 -37.50
CA LYS A 3 50.62 -59.07 -36.34
C LYS A 3 50.49 -57.55 -36.42
N ARG A 4 49.25 -57.04 -36.53
CA ARG A 4 48.95 -55.62 -36.38
C ARG A 4 48.57 -55.38 -34.93
N LEU A 5 49.30 -54.45 -34.30
CA LEU A 5 48.94 -53.86 -33.03
C LEU A 5 47.83 -52.81 -33.24
N LEU A 6 46.73 -52.93 -32.49
CA LEU A 6 45.73 -51.88 -32.33
C LEU A 6 46.14 -51.00 -31.16
N LEU A 7 46.39 -49.72 -31.42
CA LEU A 7 46.44 -48.68 -30.39
C LEU A 7 45.03 -48.19 -30.09
N GLY A 8 44.57 -48.43 -28.88
CA GLY A 8 43.32 -47.87 -28.38
C GLY A 8 43.54 -46.44 -27.86
N SER A 9 42.86 -45.49 -28.48
CA SER A 9 42.82 -44.08 -28.00
C SER A 9 41.70 -43.99 -26.92
N LEU A 10 42.11 -43.75 -25.67
CA LEU A 10 41.19 -43.31 -24.63
C LEU A 10 40.87 -41.84 -24.87
N ALA A 11 39.64 -41.53 -25.31
CA ALA A 11 39.08 -40.18 -25.26
C ALA A 11 38.56 -39.92 -23.84
N ALA A 12 39.23 -39.07 -23.09
CA ALA A 12 38.73 -38.55 -21.84
C ALA A 12 37.61 -37.53 -22.14
N LEU A 13 36.36 -37.91 -21.92
CA LEU A 13 35.26 -36.95 -21.84
C LEU A 13 35.40 -36.14 -20.55
N GLY A 14 35.94 -34.92 -20.67
CA GLY A 14 35.78 -33.90 -19.61
C GLY A 14 34.34 -33.49 -19.51
N ALA A 15 33.67 -33.90 -18.46
CA ALA A 15 32.36 -33.33 -18.08
C ALA A 15 32.60 -31.88 -17.66
N LEU A 16 32.34 -30.93 -18.56
CA LEU A 16 32.16 -29.53 -18.24
C LEU A 16 30.84 -29.45 -17.44
N SER A 17 30.96 -29.46 -16.12
CA SER A 17 29.86 -29.04 -15.23
C SER A 17 29.62 -27.55 -15.52
N SER A 18 28.66 -27.24 -16.37
CA SER A 18 28.11 -25.90 -16.44
C SER A 18 27.48 -25.60 -15.07
N VAL A 19 28.20 -24.90 -14.22
CA VAL A 19 27.66 -24.20 -13.09
C VAL A 19 26.75 -23.13 -13.69
N THR A 20 25.46 -23.43 -13.83
CA THR A 20 24.47 -22.39 -14.07
C THR A 20 24.53 -21.49 -12.86
N ALA A 21 25.08 -20.29 -13.03
CA ALA A 21 24.97 -19.25 -12.04
C ALA A 21 23.47 -19.09 -11.76
N THR A 22 23.02 -19.41 -10.54
CA THR A 22 21.65 -19.11 -10.11
C THR A 22 21.48 -17.61 -10.26
N GLU A 23 20.53 -17.17 -11.08
CA GLU A 23 20.22 -15.75 -11.22
C GLU A 23 20.00 -15.16 -9.81
N LYS A 24 20.71 -14.07 -9.51
CA LYS A 24 20.66 -13.42 -8.22
C LYS A 24 19.24 -12.84 -8.04
N LYS A 25 18.51 -13.29 -6.99
CA LYS A 25 17.20 -12.74 -6.67
C LYS A 25 17.30 -11.23 -6.43
N PRO A 26 16.37 -10.42 -6.97
CA PRO A 26 16.43 -8.97 -6.81
C PRO A 26 16.12 -8.55 -5.37
N ASN A 27 16.70 -7.44 -4.95
CA ASN A 27 16.21 -6.71 -3.79
C ASN A 27 14.84 -6.11 -4.12
N ILE A 28 14.02 -5.90 -3.10
CA ILE A 28 12.68 -5.32 -3.25
C ILE A 28 12.54 -4.16 -2.26
N ILE A 29 12.17 -2.99 -2.76
CA ILE A 29 11.86 -1.82 -1.95
C ILE A 29 10.42 -1.42 -2.27
N PHE A 30 9.56 -1.40 -1.24
CA PHE A 30 8.16 -0.99 -1.35
C PHE A 30 7.94 0.31 -0.57
N ILE A 31 7.82 1.42 -1.29
CA ILE A 31 7.62 2.76 -0.72
C ILE A 31 6.12 3.07 -0.75
N LEU A 32 5.54 3.32 0.41
CA LEU A 32 4.13 3.62 0.57
C LEU A 32 3.95 5.03 1.12
N ALA A 33 3.45 5.95 0.30
CA ALA A 33 3.02 7.26 0.77
C ALA A 33 1.70 7.15 1.55
N ASP A 34 1.39 8.18 2.34
CA ASP A 34 0.25 8.26 3.24
C ASP A 34 -0.63 9.45 2.84
N ASP A 35 -1.86 9.20 2.40
CA ASP A 35 -2.81 10.22 1.93
C ASP A 35 -2.36 10.99 0.66
N LEU A 36 -1.59 10.39 -0.22
CA LEU A 36 -1.18 11.01 -1.48
C LEU A 36 -2.22 10.74 -2.58
N GLY A 37 -2.84 11.78 -3.09
CA GLY A 37 -3.79 11.68 -4.19
C GLY A 37 -3.12 11.35 -5.53
N ILE A 38 -3.84 10.66 -6.42
CA ILE A 38 -3.31 10.37 -7.76
C ILE A 38 -2.99 11.64 -8.56
N GLY A 39 -3.77 12.70 -8.34
CA GLY A 39 -3.58 14.01 -8.98
C GLY A 39 -2.43 14.85 -8.40
N ASP A 40 -1.83 14.41 -7.30
CA ASP A 40 -0.67 15.06 -6.69
C ASP A 40 0.65 14.68 -7.38
N VAL A 41 0.63 13.61 -8.17
CA VAL A 41 1.80 13.11 -8.92
C VAL A 41 1.71 13.57 -10.38
N SER A 42 2.68 14.36 -10.84
CA SER A 42 2.60 15.07 -12.13
C SER A 42 2.50 14.15 -13.34
N THR A 43 3.03 12.93 -13.30
CA THR A 43 2.86 11.96 -14.41
C THR A 43 1.40 11.53 -14.61
N TYR A 44 0.55 11.60 -13.58
CA TYR A 44 -0.89 11.31 -13.67
C TYR A 44 -1.75 12.56 -13.93
N ASN A 45 -1.24 13.74 -13.53
CA ASN A 45 -1.93 15.02 -13.66
C ASN A 45 -1.01 16.09 -14.29
N PRO A 46 -0.79 16.05 -15.61
CA PRO A 46 0.13 17.00 -16.26
C PRO A 46 -0.28 18.47 -16.11
N GLY A 47 -1.59 18.73 -15.91
CA GLY A 47 -2.13 20.07 -15.63
C GLY A 47 -2.04 20.52 -14.17
N GLY A 48 -1.63 19.63 -13.26
CA GLY A 48 -1.48 19.91 -11.84
C GLY A 48 -0.39 20.93 -11.53
N LYS A 49 -0.39 21.46 -10.33
CA LYS A 49 0.54 22.50 -9.89
C LYS A 49 1.78 21.97 -9.19
N ILE A 50 1.78 20.70 -8.77
CA ILE A 50 2.92 20.05 -8.12
C ILE A 50 3.74 19.32 -9.17
N ARG A 51 5.05 19.56 -9.22
CA ARG A 51 5.98 18.91 -10.14
C ARG A 51 6.82 17.88 -9.41
N THR A 52 6.39 16.62 -9.46
CA THR A 52 7.06 15.48 -8.81
C THR A 52 8.08 14.86 -9.75
N SER A 53 9.22 15.54 -9.95
CA SER A 53 10.19 15.20 -10.98
C SER A 53 10.87 13.84 -10.78
N HIS A 54 11.08 13.40 -9.54
CA HIS A 54 11.68 12.10 -9.24
C HIS A 54 10.68 10.96 -9.48
N LEU A 55 9.41 11.15 -9.11
CA LEU A 55 8.35 10.18 -9.41
C LEU A 55 8.06 10.13 -10.92
N ASP A 56 8.11 11.24 -11.62
CA ASP A 56 7.97 11.28 -13.08
C ASP A 56 9.14 10.54 -13.77
N GLN A 57 10.37 10.70 -13.26
CA GLN A 57 11.51 9.92 -13.72
C GLN A 57 11.29 8.42 -13.46
N MET A 58 10.86 8.05 -12.25
CA MET A 58 10.56 6.66 -11.92
C MET A 58 9.49 6.07 -12.85
N ALA A 59 8.46 6.83 -13.18
CA ALA A 59 7.41 6.45 -14.13
C ALA A 59 7.96 6.23 -15.55
N SER A 60 8.90 7.07 -15.99
CA SER A 60 9.53 6.96 -17.30
C SER A 60 10.52 5.80 -17.42
N GLU A 61 11.06 5.33 -16.30
CA GLU A 61 12.00 4.22 -16.21
C GLU A 61 11.33 2.87 -15.86
N GLY A 62 10.02 2.84 -15.68
CA GLY A 62 9.30 1.66 -15.22
C GLY A 62 7.87 1.55 -15.74
N VAL A 63 7.06 0.77 -15.05
CA VAL A 63 5.63 0.61 -15.33
C VAL A 63 4.84 1.62 -14.51
N CYS A 64 4.03 2.43 -15.21
CA CYS A 64 3.10 3.38 -14.62
C CYS A 64 1.68 2.82 -14.73
N PHE A 65 1.15 2.28 -13.63
CA PHE A 65 -0.23 1.78 -13.60
C PHE A 65 -1.22 2.94 -13.53
N THR A 66 -2.14 3.00 -14.49
CA THR A 66 -3.13 4.09 -14.60
C THR A 66 -4.45 3.77 -13.90
N ASP A 67 -4.65 2.51 -13.53
CA ASP A 67 -5.88 2.00 -12.90
C ASP A 67 -5.56 1.09 -11.70
N ALA A 68 -4.74 1.62 -10.79
CA ALA A 68 -4.35 0.96 -9.56
C ALA A 68 -5.21 1.42 -8.38
N HIS A 69 -5.64 0.46 -7.55
CA HIS A 69 -6.54 0.70 -6.43
C HIS A 69 -5.99 0.15 -5.12
N SER A 70 -6.19 0.89 -4.04
CA SER A 70 -6.09 0.33 -2.69
C SER A 70 -7.34 -0.50 -2.35
N SER A 71 -7.21 -1.47 -1.47
CA SER A 71 -8.35 -2.31 -1.03
C SER A 71 -9.32 -1.56 -0.11
N SER A 72 -8.89 -0.45 0.45
CA SER A 72 -9.71 0.45 1.26
C SER A 72 -9.31 1.90 0.99
N SER A 73 -10.19 2.83 1.30
CA SER A 73 -9.95 4.26 1.19
C SER A 73 -9.37 4.90 2.45
N VAL A 74 -8.86 4.08 3.39
CA VAL A 74 -8.17 4.51 4.62
C VAL A 74 -7.01 3.57 4.99
N SER A 75 -6.09 4.08 5.81
CA SER A 75 -4.75 3.54 6.06
C SER A 75 -4.69 2.11 6.63
N THR A 76 -5.22 1.85 7.83
CA THR A 76 -5.09 0.54 8.50
C THR A 76 -5.56 -0.60 7.62
N PRO A 77 -6.80 -0.54 7.05
CA PRO A 77 -7.30 -1.60 6.19
C PRO A 77 -6.43 -1.84 4.95
N THR A 78 -6.00 -0.77 4.27
CA THR A 78 -5.14 -0.88 3.09
C THR A 78 -3.80 -1.54 3.41
N ARG A 79 -3.15 -1.15 4.51
CA ARG A 79 -1.86 -1.71 4.94
C ARG A 79 -1.98 -3.19 5.30
N TYR A 80 -3.10 -3.59 5.91
CA TYR A 80 -3.42 -5.01 6.09
C TYR A 80 -3.50 -5.73 4.75
N GLY A 81 -4.25 -5.18 3.78
CA GLY A 81 -4.40 -5.76 2.44
C GLY A 81 -3.07 -5.94 1.72
N ILE A 82 -2.20 -4.92 1.74
CA ILE A 82 -0.86 -4.97 1.15
C ILE A 82 -0.04 -6.10 1.76
N LEU A 83 0.07 -6.13 3.09
CA LEU A 83 0.96 -7.07 3.76
C LEU A 83 0.46 -8.51 3.73
N THR A 84 -0.85 -8.74 3.68
CA THR A 84 -1.43 -10.09 3.76
C THR A 84 -1.94 -10.64 2.43
N GLY A 85 -2.05 -9.82 1.38
CA GLY A 85 -2.69 -10.21 0.11
C GLY A 85 -4.16 -10.58 0.27
N ARG A 86 -4.81 -10.09 1.33
CA ARG A 86 -6.18 -10.43 1.72
C ARG A 86 -6.98 -9.17 1.97
N TYR A 87 -8.19 -9.09 1.49
CA TYR A 87 -9.05 -7.94 1.75
C TYR A 87 -9.25 -7.73 3.26
N ASN A 88 -9.14 -6.50 3.70
CA ASN A 88 -9.29 -6.08 5.10
C ASN A 88 -10.66 -6.44 5.70
N TRP A 89 -11.74 -6.37 4.91
CA TRP A 89 -13.09 -6.67 5.38
C TRP A 89 -13.30 -8.15 5.74
N ARG A 90 -12.38 -9.05 5.33
CA ARG A 90 -12.35 -10.45 5.79
C ARG A 90 -11.85 -10.59 7.23
N SER A 91 -11.20 -9.56 7.75
CA SER A 91 -10.63 -9.51 9.11
C SER A 91 -11.65 -9.09 10.17
N THR A 92 -11.18 -8.89 11.40
CA THR A 92 -12.01 -8.44 12.51
C THR A 92 -12.37 -6.94 12.45
N LEU A 93 -11.62 -6.13 11.69
CA LEU A 93 -11.87 -4.70 11.54
C LEU A 93 -12.87 -4.46 10.41
N LYS A 94 -14.13 -4.22 10.77
CA LYS A 94 -15.22 -4.03 9.82
C LYS A 94 -15.39 -2.59 9.34
N GLU A 95 -14.84 -1.62 10.08
CA GLU A 95 -14.89 -0.19 9.79
C GLU A 95 -13.77 0.55 10.53
N GLY A 96 -13.44 1.76 10.10
CA GLY A 96 -12.48 2.64 10.77
C GLY A 96 -11.02 2.25 10.57
N VAL A 97 -10.20 2.80 11.44
CA VAL A 97 -8.75 2.61 11.53
C VAL A 97 -8.32 2.38 12.98
N LEU A 98 -7.13 1.86 13.17
CA LEU A 98 -6.52 1.72 14.50
C LEU A 98 -5.87 3.04 14.95
N PHE A 99 -5.71 3.18 16.26
CA PHE A 99 -5.02 4.28 16.92
C PHE A 99 -3.78 3.81 17.67
N GLY A 100 -3.08 4.74 18.31
CA GLY A 100 -1.78 4.47 18.94
C GLY A 100 -1.79 3.55 20.16
N TYR A 101 -2.96 3.15 20.64
CA TYR A 101 -3.12 2.22 21.78
C TYR A 101 -3.93 0.99 21.41
N ASP A 102 -4.12 0.71 20.13
CA ASP A 102 -4.86 -0.46 19.68
C ASP A 102 -3.95 -1.69 19.60
N LYS A 103 -4.57 -2.85 19.86
CA LYS A 103 -3.91 -4.16 19.86
C LYS A 103 -3.46 -4.60 18.47
N PRO A 104 -2.55 -5.61 18.40
CA PRO A 104 -2.14 -6.20 17.14
C PRO A 104 -3.32 -6.64 16.28
N PHE A 105 -3.38 -6.17 15.05
CA PHE A 105 -4.47 -6.47 14.12
C PHE A 105 -4.20 -7.72 13.27
N ILE A 106 -2.98 -7.90 12.81
CA ILE A 106 -2.59 -9.11 12.08
C ILE A 106 -2.47 -10.26 13.09
N LYS A 107 -3.26 -11.33 12.88
CA LYS A 107 -3.19 -12.54 13.72
C LYS A 107 -1.81 -13.18 13.65
N PRO A 108 -1.35 -13.84 14.74
CA PRO A 108 -0.02 -14.46 14.78
C PRO A 108 0.23 -15.52 13.70
N ASP A 109 -0.81 -16.22 13.29
CA ASP A 109 -0.78 -17.28 12.26
C ASP A 109 -1.00 -16.78 10.83
N ARG A 110 -1.28 -15.47 10.66
CA ARG A 110 -1.48 -14.85 9.34
C ARG A 110 -0.15 -14.52 8.68
N SER A 111 0.13 -15.14 7.55
CA SER A 111 1.29 -14.82 6.74
C SER A 111 1.25 -13.40 6.20
N THR A 112 2.41 -12.76 6.16
CA THR A 112 2.64 -11.48 5.51
C THR A 112 3.59 -11.61 4.34
N ILE A 113 3.71 -10.58 3.50
CA ILE A 113 4.76 -10.51 2.46
C ILE A 113 6.14 -10.82 3.08
N ALA A 114 6.43 -10.28 4.27
CA ALA A 114 7.70 -10.50 4.95
C ALA A 114 7.92 -11.98 5.31
N THR A 115 6.92 -12.67 5.85
CA THR A 115 7.04 -14.10 6.15
C THR A 115 7.22 -14.95 4.90
N VAL A 116 6.56 -14.61 3.80
CA VAL A 116 6.70 -15.28 2.51
C VAL A 116 8.10 -15.09 1.94
N LEU A 117 8.58 -13.84 1.93
CA LEU A 117 9.92 -13.51 1.39
C LEU A 117 11.04 -14.10 2.25
N LYS A 118 10.87 -14.21 3.56
CA LYS A 118 11.81 -14.96 4.42
C LYS A 118 11.92 -16.43 4.00
N ARG A 119 10.80 -17.09 3.70
CA ARG A 119 10.84 -18.46 3.12
C ARG A 119 11.59 -18.50 1.80
N GLY A 120 11.56 -17.40 1.04
CA GLY A 120 12.31 -17.21 -0.21
C GLY A 120 13.79 -16.87 -0.03
N GLY A 121 14.29 -16.76 1.21
CA GLY A 121 15.69 -16.46 1.51
C GLY A 121 16.04 -14.99 1.66
N TYR A 122 15.05 -14.11 1.84
CA TYR A 122 15.25 -12.65 2.04
C TYR A 122 15.50 -12.31 3.50
N THR A 123 16.32 -11.26 3.72
CA THR A 123 16.22 -10.46 4.94
C THR A 123 15.13 -9.42 4.78
N THR A 124 14.44 -9.05 5.86
CA THR A 124 13.24 -8.23 5.78
C THR A 124 13.28 -7.06 6.76
N ALA A 125 12.93 -5.88 6.31
CA ALA A 125 12.86 -4.68 7.14
C ALA A 125 11.57 -3.90 6.91
N CYS A 126 11.05 -3.30 7.98
CA CYS A 126 10.00 -2.29 7.95
C CYS A 126 10.51 -1.01 8.61
N ILE A 127 10.53 0.10 7.88
CA ILE A 127 10.96 1.41 8.40
C ILE A 127 9.86 2.42 8.14
N GLY A 128 9.20 2.93 9.20
CA GLY A 128 8.15 3.94 9.07
C GLY A 128 6.91 3.71 9.89
N LYS A 129 5.75 4.09 9.34
CA LYS A 129 4.43 3.98 9.97
C LYS A 129 3.88 2.56 9.86
N TRP A 130 3.71 1.88 11.00
CA TRP A 130 3.12 0.54 11.03
C TRP A 130 1.60 0.53 10.83
N HIS A 131 0.88 1.17 11.70
CA HIS A 131 -0.58 1.36 11.71
C HIS A 131 -1.41 0.07 11.69
N LEU A 132 -0.87 -1.00 12.30
CA LEU A 132 -1.53 -2.31 12.44
C LEU A 132 -1.53 -2.79 13.88
N GLY A 133 -1.29 -1.87 14.83
CA GLY A 133 -1.34 -2.10 16.26
C GLY A 133 -0.20 -2.95 16.80
N TRP A 134 0.02 -2.84 18.09
CA TRP A 134 0.85 -3.71 18.94
C TRP A 134 0.46 -3.54 20.39
N ASN A 135 1.00 -4.37 21.28
CA ASN A 135 0.78 -4.22 22.69
C ASN A 135 1.95 -3.43 23.32
N TRP A 136 1.65 -2.25 23.86
CA TRP A 136 2.56 -1.59 24.78
C TRP A 136 2.59 -2.36 26.11
N HIS A 137 3.76 -2.37 26.77
CA HIS A 137 3.87 -3.06 28.07
C HIS A 137 2.92 -2.43 29.10
N ASN A 138 2.10 -3.28 29.74
CA ASN A 138 1.12 -2.89 30.76
C ASN A 138 -0.05 -2.02 30.27
N MET A 139 -0.31 -1.95 28.95
CA MET A 139 -1.41 -1.14 28.40
C MET A 139 -2.80 -1.59 28.87
N GLU A 140 -2.96 -2.84 29.29
CA GLU A 140 -4.22 -3.39 29.80
C GLU A 140 -4.67 -2.70 31.12
N ALA A 141 -3.74 -2.14 31.88
CA ALA A 141 -4.02 -1.40 33.10
C ALA A 141 -4.43 0.07 32.83
N GLY A 142 -4.38 0.52 31.57
CA GLY A 142 -4.72 1.87 31.11
C GLY A 142 -3.53 2.61 30.50
N LYS A 143 -3.83 3.66 29.71
CA LYS A 143 -2.81 4.44 28.98
C LYS A 143 -1.72 5.03 29.92
N ASP A 144 -2.11 5.49 31.10
CA ASP A 144 -1.20 6.10 32.07
C ASP A 144 -0.33 5.06 32.80
N GLN A 145 -0.59 3.77 32.60
CA GLN A 145 0.14 2.67 33.21
C GLN A 145 1.15 2.01 32.26
N ILE A 146 1.25 2.50 31.02
CA ILE A 146 2.19 1.97 30.05
C ILE A 146 3.63 2.20 30.50
N ASP A 147 4.41 1.12 30.51
CA ASP A 147 5.85 1.17 30.81
C ASP A 147 6.64 1.18 29.49
N PHE A 148 6.98 2.35 29.01
CA PHE A 148 7.77 2.54 27.79
C PHE A 148 9.25 2.12 27.93
N SER A 149 9.71 1.72 29.11
CA SER A 149 11.05 1.15 29.29
C SER A 149 11.11 -0.32 28.88
N LYS A 150 9.97 -0.94 28.63
CA LYS A 150 9.82 -2.37 28.33
C LYS A 150 9.50 -2.61 26.85
N PRO A 151 9.82 -3.81 26.34
CA PRO A 151 9.49 -4.17 24.97
C PRO A 151 8.00 -4.16 24.68
N ILE A 152 7.64 -3.85 23.44
CA ILE A 152 6.32 -4.13 22.87
C ILE A 152 6.20 -5.60 22.49
N THR A 153 4.97 -6.09 22.31
CA THR A 153 4.68 -7.42 21.76
C THR A 153 3.65 -7.34 20.62
N GLY A 154 3.63 -8.33 19.75
CA GLY A 154 2.71 -8.38 18.60
C GLY A 154 3.02 -7.37 17.51
N GLY A 155 4.20 -6.78 17.52
CA GLY A 155 4.65 -5.79 16.54
C GLY A 155 5.24 -6.40 15.26
N PRO A 156 5.87 -5.58 14.42
CA PRO A 156 6.37 -5.99 13.09
C PRO A 156 7.35 -7.17 13.12
N THR A 157 8.22 -7.25 14.13
CA THR A 157 9.20 -8.34 14.24
C THR A 157 8.54 -9.70 14.50
N GLU A 158 7.34 -9.72 15.07
CA GLU A 158 6.53 -10.93 15.21
C GLU A 158 5.60 -11.19 13.99
N ARG A 159 5.72 -10.37 12.96
CA ARG A 159 4.94 -10.46 11.70
C ARG A 159 5.83 -10.62 10.47
N GLY A 160 7.06 -11.15 10.68
CA GLY A 160 7.97 -11.55 9.62
C GLY A 160 9.10 -10.58 9.30
N PHE A 161 9.18 -9.43 9.94
CA PHE A 161 10.28 -8.49 9.72
C PHE A 161 11.45 -8.80 10.67
N ASP A 162 12.65 -8.91 10.09
CA ASP A 162 13.90 -9.10 10.87
C ASP A 162 14.33 -7.81 11.56
N TYR A 163 14.03 -6.66 10.94
CA TYR A 163 14.31 -5.33 11.46
C TYR A 163 13.07 -4.45 11.37
N PHE A 164 12.84 -3.67 12.42
CA PHE A 164 11.84 -2.62 12.47
C PHE A 164 12.39 -1.34 13.05
N TYR A 165 12.06 -0.21 12.45
CA TYR A 165 12.20 1.11 13.06
C TYR A 165 11.03 1.99 12.66
N GLY A 166 10.25 2.48 13.61
CA GLY A 166 9.09 3.27 13.23
C GLY A 166 8.16 3.68 14.36
N ILE A 167 6.92 3.99 13.96
CA ILE A 167 5.85 4.46 14.84
C ILE A 167 4.61 3.57 14.70
N ILE A 168 3.80 3.54 15.77
CA ILE A 168 2.63 2.66 15.86
C ILE A 168 1.50 3.04 14.89
N GLY A 169 1.22 4.33 14.72
CA GLY A 169 0.10 4.84 13.94
C GLY A 169 0.48 6.01 13.06
N SER A 170 -0.49 6.82 12.68
CA SER A 170 -0.24 8.09 11.99
C SER A 170 0.51 9.06 12.89
N LEU A 171 1.26 9.99 12.31
CA LEU A 171 2.09 10.94 13.06
C LEU A 171 1.26 11.92 13.91
N ASP A 172 -0.06 12.00 13.71
CA ASP A 172 -1.00 12.75 14.53
C ASP A 172 -1.60 11.96 15.71
N MET A 173 -1.20 10.68 15.88
CA MET A 173 -1.72 9.76 16.90
C MET A 173 -0.69 9.51 17.99
N ASP A 174 -1.05 9.85 19.23
CA ASP A 174 -0.23 9.52 20.41
C ASP A 174 -0.26 8.00 20.71
N PRO A 175 0.82 7.47 21.36
CA PRO A 175 2.01 8.13 21.88
C PRO A 175 3.06 8.37 20.80
N TYR A 176 3.83 9.46 20.93
CA TYR A 176 4.90 9.82 20.00
C TYR A 176 6.22 9.22 20.47
N VAL A 177 6.43 7.96 20.10
CA VAL A 177 7.57 7.14 20.53
C VAL A 177 8.07 6.32 19.35
N TYR A 178 9.35 6.39 19.03
CA TYR A 178 9.97 5.46 18.11
C TYR A 178 10.19 4.10 18.77
N VAL A 179 10.01 3.05 18.00
CA VAL A 179 10.34 1.67 18.40
C VAL A 179 11.36 1.12 17.41
N GLU A 180 12.45 0.57 17.92
CA GLU A 180 13.43 -0.19 17.15
C GLU A 180 13.32 -1.67 17.50
N ASN A 181 13.02 -2.50 16.51
CA ASN A 181 12.62 -3.90 16.66
C ASN A 181 11.39 -4.05 17.59
N ASN A 182 11.60 -4.27 18.87
CA ASN A 182 10.52 -4.33 19.86
C ASN A 182 10.72 -3.36 21.03
N GLN A 183 11.81 -2.58 21.02
CA GLN A 183 12.17 -1.72 22.14
C GLN A 183 11.91 -0.25 21.80
N PRO A 184 11.12 0.50 22.62
CA PRO A 184 11.06 1.95 22.52
C PRO A 184 12.48 2.56 22.63
N THR A 185 12.79 3.52 21.77
CA THR A 185 14.15 4.11 21.68
C THR A 185 14.45 5.08 22.80
N ALA A 186 13.42 5.75 23.32
CA ALA A 186 13.52 6.68 24.44
C ALA A 186 12.19 6.77 25.20
N LEU A 187 12.25 7.27 26.42
CA LEU A 187 11.08 7.47 27.26
C LEU A 187 10.37 8.78 26.96
N PRO A 188 9.03 8.83 27.01
CA PRO A 188 8.30 10.08 27.06
C PRO A 188 8.74 10.95 28.25
N ASN A 189 9.11 12.18 27.98
CA ASN A 189 9.52 13.14 28.99
C ASN A 189 8.76 14.47 28.90
N ARG A 190 7.84 14.59 27.96
CA ARG A 190 6.99 15.75 27.75
C ARG A 190 5.67 15.34 27.10
N VAL A 191 4.75 16.29 27.05
CA VAL A 191 3.47 16.19 26.35
C VAL A 191 3.44 17.27 25.28
N THR A 192 3.10 16.90 24.04
CA THR A 192 3.01 17.83 22.91
C THR A 192 1.66 17.74 22.21
N GLU A 193 1.28 18.82 21.53
CA GLU A 193 0.15 18.94 20.63
C GLU A 193 0.40 20.06 19.62
N ASP A 194 -0.28 20.03 18.47
CA ASP A 194 -0.30 21.13 17.50
C ASP A 194 -1.68 21.24 16.84
N LYS A 195 -1.91 22.28 16.04
CA LYS A 195 -3.22 22.64 15.47
C LYS A 195 -3.11 22.99 13.97
N GLY A 196 -4.27 23.12 13.33
CA GLY A 196 -4.35 23.47 11.91
C GLY A 196 -3.78 22.38 11.01
N LEU A 197 -3.04 22.74 9.98
CA LEU A 197 -2.39 21.77 9.09
C LEU A 197 -1.30 20.95 9.79
N ARG A 198 -0.74 21.49 10.88
CA ARG A 198 0.27 20.83 11.72
C ARG A 198 -0.33 19.97 12.84
N PHE A 199 -1.61 19.72 12.81
CA PHE A 199 -2.36 19.06 13.89
C PHE A 199 -1.76 17.70 14.27
N TRP A 200 -1.51 17.52 15.57
CA TRP A 200 -1.43 16.22 16.23
C TRP A 200 -2.08 16.28 17.61
N ARG A 201 -2.59 15.14 18.03
CA ARG A 201 -3.30 15.00 19.31
C ARG A 201 -2.35 15.19 20.47
N LYS A 202 -2.87 15.80 21.53
CA LYS A 202 -2.13 15.93 22.80
C LYS A 202 -1.76 14.55 23.33
N GLY A 203 -0.46 14.31 23.54
CA GLY A 203 0.01 13.02 24.03
C GLY A 203 1.45 12.98 24.46
N PRO A 204 1.82 11.87 25.16
CA PRO A 204 3.20 11.68 25.61
C PRO A 204 4.15 11.59 24.43
N THR A 205 5.28 12.30 24.57
CA THR A 205 6.28 12.46 23.52
C THR A 205 7.66 12.10 24.06
N ALA A 206 8.34 11.18 23.40
CA ALA A 206 9.67 10.74 23.79
C ALA A 206 10.73 11.82 23.61
N SER A 207 11.84 11.71 24.37
CA SER A 207 12.90 12.73 24.37
C SER A 207 13.62 12.86 23.02
N ASP A 208 13.65 11.81 22.21
CA ASP A 208 14.26 11.74 20.88
C ASP A 208 13.26 11.98 19.73
N PHE A 209 11.98 12.23 20.05
CA PHE A 209 10.93 12.36 19.05
C PHE A 209 10.76 13.83 18.59
N ASP A 210 10.89 14.03 17.30
CA ASP A 210 10.58 15.32 16.63
C ASP A 210 9.66 15.05 15.44
N HIS A 211 8.46 15.63 15.46
CA HIS A 211 7.47 15.45 14.39
C HIS A 211 7.99 15.93 13.03
N GLU A 212 8.74 17.04 12.98
CA GLU A 212 9.29 17.57 11.72
C GLU A 212 10.42 16.69 11.17
N ASP A 213 11.20 16.05 12.04
CA ASP A 213 12.29 15.16 11.64
C ASP A 213 11.81 13.71 11.36
N CYS A 214 10.57 13.36 11.68
CA CYS A 214 10.10 11.97 11.59
C CYS A 214 10.26 11.40 10.17
N LEU A 215 9.77 12.09 9.15
CA LEU A 215 9.91 11.66 7.75
C LEU A 215 11.38 11.63 7.29
N PRO A 216 12.20 12.68 7.47
CA PRO A 216 13.62 12.63 7.15
C PRO A 216 14.37 11.51 7.88
N ASN A 217 14.05 11.28 9.16
CA ASN A 217 14.66 10.22 9.97
C ASN A 217 14.39 8.83 9.38
N PHE A 218 13.17 8.53 8.97
CA PHE A 218 12.84 7.26 8.32
C PHE A 218 13.62 7.06 7.02
N VAL A 219 13.74 8.10 6.22
CA VAL A 219 14.48 8.02 4.94
C VAL A 219 15.97 7.81 5.20
N ARG A 220 16.61 8.53 6.13
CA ARG A 220 18.00 8.30 6.51
C ARG A 220 18.24 6.86 7.00
N ARG A 221 17.30 6.31 7.81
CA ARG A 221 17.37 4.91 8.27
C ARG A 221 17.25 3.93 7.11
N ALA A 222 16.37 4.21 6.15
CA ALA A 222 16.22 3.39 4.94
C ALA A 222 17.48 3.42 4.07
N GLU A 223 18.06 4.59 3.86
CA GLU A 223 19.33 4.75 3.12
C GLU A 223 20.47 3.98 3.78
N THR A 224 20.60 4.08 5.10
CA THR A 224 21.58 3.29 5.87
C THR A 224 21.35 1.80 5.71
N TYR A 225 20.11 1.34 5.85
CA TYR A 225 19.75 -0.08 5.67
C TYR A 225 20.12 -0.59 4.27
N ILE A 226 19.83 0.19 3.22
CA ILE A 226 20.16 -0.15 1.83
C ILE A 226 21.67 -0.27 1.67
N GLN A 227 22.46 0.70 2.17
CA GLN A 227 23.91 0.70 2.09
C GLN A 227 24.55 -0.51 2.80
N GLU A 228 24.05 -0.84 3.99
CA GLU A 228 24.55 -1.97 4.78
C GLU A 228 24.24 -3.33 4.15
N HIS A 229 23.13 -3.46 3.42
CA HIS A 229 22.68 -4.73 2.83
C HIS A 229 23.00 -4.87 1.35
N ALA A 230 23.43 -3.80 0.68
CA ALA A 230 23.70 -3.77 -0.76
C ALA A 230 24.75 -4.80 -1.21
N GLN A 231 25.77 -5.05 -0.40
CA GLN A 231 26.87 -5.96 -0.71
C GLN A 231 26.70 -7.35 -0.09
N GLY A 232 25.57 -7.59 0.59
CA GLY A 232 25.24 -8.87 1.19
C GLY A 232 24.95 -9.96 0.14
N GLU A 233 25.12 -11.21 0.55
CA GLU A 233 24.77 -12.37 -0.30
C GLU A 233 23.26 -12.58 -0.38
N GLN A 234 22.54 -12.26 0.70
CA GLN A 234 21.08 -12.37 0.76
C GLN A 234 20.42 -11.12 0.16
N PRO A 235 19.39 -11.29 -0.69
CA PRO A 235 18.55 -10.18 -1.09
C PRO A 235 17.75 -9.64 0.10
N PHE A 236 17.41 -8.36 0.05
CA PHE A 236 16.58 -7.75 1.08
C PHE A 236 15.20 -7.31 0.56
N PHE A 237 14.24 -7.32 1.45
CA PHE A 237 12.94 -6.67 1.29
C PHE A 237 12.85 -5.52 2.30
N LEU A 238 12.68 -4.31 1.79
CA LEU A 238 12.45 -3.11 2.59
C LEU A 238 11.03 -2.59 2.33
N TYR A 239 10.16 -2.71 3.34
CA TYR A 239 8.88 -2.02 3.39
C TYR A 239 9.08 -0.66 4.05
N LEU A 240 8.85 0.42 3.29
CA LEU A 240 9.09 1.81 3.70
C LEU A 240 7.76 2.59 3.68
N PRO A 241 6.88 2.40 4.68
CA PRO A 241 5.64 3.14 4.80
C PRO A 241 5.89 4.52 5.42
N LEU A 242 5.90 5.54 4.58
CA LEU A 242 6.11 6.93 4.98
C LEU A 242 4.90 7.47 5.76
N PRO A 243 5.05 8.39 6.72
CA PRO A 243 3.95 9.07 7.41
C PRO A 243 3.45 10.30 6.66
N ALA A 244 3.79 10.47 5.39
CA ALA A 244 3.62 11.69 4.61
C ALA A 244 3.04 11.40 3.21
N PRO A 245 2.29 12.37 2.64
CA PRO A 245 1.99 13.74 3.12
C PRO A 245 0.77 13.86 4.06
N HIS A 246 0.44 12.82 4.84
CA HIS A 246 -0.60 12.83 5.87
C HIS A 246 -0.37 13.93 6.93
N THR A 247 -1.44 14.42 7.53
CA THR A 247 -1.39 15.30 8.71
C THR A 247 -0.63 14.63 9.88
N PRO A 248 0.25 15.37 10.60
CA PRO A 248 0.61 16.78 10.47
C PRO A 248 1.40 17.05 9.19
N ILE A 249 1.02 18.14 8.50
CA ILE A 249 1.67 18.56 7.27
C ILE A 249 2.89 19.41 7.64
N LEU A 250 4.08 18.83 7.49
CA LEU A 250 5.32 19.36 8.06
C LEU A 250 6.45 19.45 7.01
N PRO A 251 6.27 20.25 5.93
CA PRO A 251 7.39 20.49 5.03
C PRO A 251 8.51 21.21 5.79
N VAL A 252 9.72 20.69 5.76
CA VAL A 252 10.88 21.36 6.35
C VAL A 252 11.14 22.67 5.62
N LYS A 253 11.84 23.61 6.29
CA LYS A 253 12.06 24.98 5.82
C LYS A 253 12.51 25.07 4.36
N GLU A 254 13.33 24.13 3.92
CA GLU A 254 13.85 24.05 2.56
C GLU A 254 12.74 23.93 1.49
N PHE A 255 11.62 23.30 1.81
CA PHE A 255 10.49 23.07 0.86
C PHE A 255 9.38 24.12 1.00
N GLN A 256 9.35 24.89 2.09
CA GLN A 256 8.28 25.84 2.33
C GLN A 256 8.18 26.89 1.23
N GLY A 257 6.97 27.04 0.66
CA GLY A 257 6.67 27.97 -0.44
C GLY A 257 7.04 27.48 -1.84
N LYS A 258 7.69 26.33 -2.00
CA LYS A 258 8.19 25.88 -3.31
C LYS A 258 7.11 25.38 -4.27
N SER A 259 6.00 24.84 -3.77
CA SER A 259 4.90 24.42 -4.63
C SER A 259 4.06 25.57 -5.17
N GLY A 260 4.01 26.68 -4.44
CA GLY A 260 3.16 27.83 -4.75
C GLY A 260 1.67 27.60 -4.46
N ILE A 261 1.27 26.46 -3.90
CA ILE A 261 -0.13 26.12 -3.58
C ILE A 261 -0.38 25.80 -2.09
N GLY A 262 0.61 26.03 -1.24
CA GLY A 262 0.50 25.87 0.20
C GLY A 262 1.29 24.66 0.75
N ALA A 263 1.23 24.51 2.07
CA ALA A 263 2.07 23.58 2.81
C ALA A 263 1.92 22.10 2.37
N TYR A 264 0.73 21.68 1.98
CA TYR A 264 0.54 20.31 1.47
C TYR A 264 1.32 20.08 0.18
N GLY A 265 1.23 20.99 -0.80
CA GLY A 265 2.00 20.90 -2.03
C GLY A 265 3.51 20.88 -1.79
N ASP A 266 3.97 21.72 -0.83
CA ASP A 266 5.38 21.74 -0.39
C ASP A 266 5.79 20.38 0.22
N PHE A 267 4.89 19.77 0.99
CA PHE A 267 5.13 18.48 1.61
C PHE A 267 5.18 17.33 0.59
N VAL A 268 4.32 17.39 -0.44
CA VAL A 268 4.40 16.45 -1.58
C VAL A 268 5.74 16.58 -2.32
N LEU A 269 6.23 17.80 -2.56
CA LEU A 269 7.56 18.03 -3.14
C LEU A 269 8.69 17.45 -2.27
N MET A 270 8.56 17.56 -0.96
CA MET A 270 9.50 16.95 -0.02
C MET A 270 9.47 15.40 -0.11
N VAL A 271 8.29 14.80 -0.19
CA VAL A 271 8.15 13.34 -0.40
C VAL A 271 8.82 12.92 -1.71
N ASP A 272 8.54 13.63 -2.82
CA ASP A 272 9.17 13.37 -4.12
C ASP A 272 10.70 13.43 -4.04
N HIS A 273 11.24 14.45 -3.40
CA HIS A 273 12.68 14.61 -3.21
C HIS A 273 13.30 13.44 -2.40
N LEU A 274 12.63 13.05 -1.31
CA LEU A 274 13.11 11.95 -0.46
C LEU A 274 13.02 10.59 -1.17
N VAL A 275 12.00 10.36 -2.00
CA VAL A 275 11.98 9.19 -2.89
C VAL A 275 13.16 9.25 -3.86
N GLY A 276 13.45 10.40 -4.44
CA GLY A 276 14.63 10.62 -5.28
C GLY A 276 15.93 10.26 -4.58
N SER A 277 16.08 10.58 -3.29
CA SER A 277 17.27 10.22 -2.51
C SER A 277 17.40 8.70 -2.30
N ILE A 278 16.30 7.99 -2.09
CA ILE A 278 16.30 6.51 -2.06
C ILE A 278 16.76 5.93 -3.40
N LEU A 279 16.21 6.42 -4.53
CA LEU A 279 16.63 5.98 -5.86
C LEU A 279 18.13 6.21 -6.08
N GLN A 280 18.64 7.37 -5.65
CA GLN A 280 20.05 7.70 -5.76
C GLN A 280 20.92 6.79 -4.88
N THR A 281 20.48 6.50 -3.64
CA THR A 281 21.17 5.57 -2.73
C THR A 281 21.30 4.17 -3.35
N VAL A 282 20.25 3.68 -3.99
CA VAL A 282 20.27 2.38 -4.70
C VAL A 282 21.29 2.40 -5.86
N LYS A 283 21.34 3.49 -6.64
CA LYS A 283 22.32 3.68 -7.72
C LYS A 283 23.75 3.75 -7.19
N ASP A 284 23.98 4.55 -6.16
CA ASP A 284 25.31 4.74 -5.56
C ASP A 284 25.84 3.45 -4.90
N ALA A 285 24.93 2.62 -4.38
CA ALA A 285 25.27 1.31 -3.85
C ALA A 285 25.57 0.24 -4.94
N GLY A 286 25.38 0.58 -6.22
CA GLY A 286 25.65 -0.32 -7.34
C GLY A 286 24.67 -1.49 -7.51
N ILE A 287 23.45 -1.36 -6.97
CA ILE A 287 22.43 -2.42 -6.98
C ILE A 287 21.19 -2.06 -7.81
N ASP A 288 21.23 -1.01 -8.61
CA ASP A 288 20.09 -0.46 -9.32
C ASP A 288 19.40 -1.49 -10.24
N GLU A 289 20.17 -2.21 -11.07
CA GLU A 289 19.64 -3.24 -11.97
C GLU A 289 19.14 -4.50 -11.22
N ASN A 290 19.58 -4.69 -9.98
CA ASN A 290 19.15 -5.82 -9.13
C ASN A 290 18.17 -5.40 -8.03
N THR A 291 17.43 -4.31 -8.22
CA THR A 291 16.47 -3.83 -7.22
C THR A 291 15.16 -3.42 -7.89
N LEU A 292 14.09 -4.13 -7.55
CA LEU A 292 12.72 -3.74 -7.92
C LEU A 292 12.21 -2.76 -6.88
N ILE A 293 11.76 -1.59 -7.33
CA ILE A 293 11.22 -0.53 -6.47
C ILE A 293 9.78 -0.25 -6.84
N VAL A 294 8.89 -0.30 -5.85
CA VAL A 294 7.48 0.11 -5.95
C VAL A 294 7.29 1.41 -5.21
N PHE A 295 6.59 2.36 -5.82
CA PHE A 295 6.04 3.55 -5.16
C PHE A 295 4.53 3.59 -5.32
N THR A 296 3.80 3.77 -4.23
CA THR A 296 2.34 3.89 -4.24
C THR A 296 1.84 4.68 -3.03
N SER A 297 0.52 4.85 -2.90
CA SER A 297 -0.15 5.48 -1.75
C SER A 297 -1.17 4.53 -1.13
N ASP A 298 -1.45 4.68 0.15
CA ASP A 298 -2.42 3.82 0.86
C ASP A 298 -3.89 4.19 0.58
N ASN A 299 -4.17 5.42 0.24
CA ASN A 299 -5.49 5.95 -0.17
C ASN A 299 -5.33 7.33 -0.83
N GLY A 300 -6.44 7.90 -1.28
CA GLY A 300 -6.48 9.23 -1.86
C GLY A 300 -6.20 10.35 -0.87
N CYS A 301 -6.06 11.57 -1.38
CA CYS A 301 -5.80 12.78 -0.59
C CYS A 301 -6.89 13.02 0.47
N SER A 302 -6.49 13.48 1.65
CA SER A 302 -7.39 13.82 2.74
C SER A 302 -7.94 15.24 2.59
N PRO A 303 -9.23 15.50 2.93
CA PRO A 303 -9.74 16.86 3.01
C PRO A 303 -9.00 17.74 4.05
N ALA A 304 -8.34 17.14 5.04
CA ALA A 304 -7.49 17.85 5.99
C ALA A 304 -6.28 18.54 5.33
N ALA A 305 -5.89 18.12 4.12
CA ALA A 305 -4.86 18.76 3.32
C ALA A 305 -5.28 20.12 2.69
N GLY A 306 -6.57 20.47 2.78
CA GLY A 306 -7.10 21.70 2.19
C GLY A 306 -7.48 21.56 0.71
N ILE A 307 -8.12 20.45 0.33
CA ILE A 307 -8.49 20.13 -1.06
C ILE A 307 -9.21 21.29 -1.75
N LYS A 308 -10.20 21.93 -1.08
CA LYS A 308 -10.94 23.05 -1.66
C LYS A 308 -10.04 24.23 -2.05
N SER A 309 -9.07 24.55 -1.20
CA SER A 309 -8.10 25.62 -1.49
C SER A 309 -7.20 25.28 -2.67
N MET A 310 -6.77 24.02 -2.78
CA MET A 310 -5.97 23.55 -3.92
C MET A 310 -6.76 23.58 -5.23
N GLN A 311 -8.03 23.15 -5.20
CA GLN A 311 -8.92 23.20 -6.35
C GLN A 311 -9.14 24.63 -6.86
N GLN A 312 -9.32 25.59 -5.97
CA GLN A 312 -9.42 27.03 -6.32
C GLN A 312 -8.14 27.55 -7.02
N GLN A 313 -7.01 26.96 -6.73
CA GLN A 313 -5.72 27.28 -7.36
C GLN A 313 -5.43 26.45 -8.62
N GLY A 314 -6.39 25.63 -9.05
CA GLY A 314 -6.29 24.81 -10.27
C GLY A 314 -5.47 23.52 -10.10
N HIS A 315 -5.33 23.02 -8.84
CA HIS A 315 -4.77 21.71 -8.55
C HIS A 315 -5.84 20.77 -8.05
N LEU A 316 -5.93 19.58 -8.67
CA LEU A 316 -6.93 18.56 -8.38
C LEU A 316 -6.26 17.32 -7.79
N PRO A 317 -6.21 17.15 -6.46
CA PRO A 317 -5.54 16.00 -5.82
C PRO A 317 -6.09 14.63 -6.24
N SER A 318 -7.38 14.55 -6.56
CA SER A 318 -8.02 13.33 -7.09
C SER A 318 -8.08 13.29 -8.63
N TYR A 319 -7.40 14.24 -9.33
CA TYR A 319 -7.47 14.41 -10.78
C TYR A 319 -8.92 14.55 -11.25
N VAL A 320 -9.39 13.70 -12.18
CA VAL A 320 -10.77 13.72 -12.69
C VAL A 320 -11.73 12.86 -11.87
N TYR A 321 -11.21 12.12 -10.91
CA TYR A 321 -11.98 11.16 -10.13
C TYR A 321 -12.75 11.83 -9.00
N ARG A 322 -13.98 11.37 -8.76
CA ARG A 322 -14.83 11.88 -7.68
C ARG A 322 -14.34 11.42 -6.31
N GLY A 323 -14.57 12.27 -5.30
CA GLY A 323 -14.32 11.94 -3.92
C GLY A 323 -12.84 12.08 -3.52
N HIS A 324 -12.54 11.55 -2.35
CA HIS A 324 -11.24 11.64 -1.70
C HIS A 324 -11.11 10.56 -0.63
N LYS A 325 -10.02 10.54 0.16
CA LYS A 325 -9.86 9.66 1.33
C LYS A 325 -11.19 9.38 2.03
N ALA A 326 -11.39 8.16 2.46
CA ALA A 326 -12.56 7.62 3.14
C ALA A 326 -13.72 7.17 2.24
N ASP A 327 -13.81 7.65 0.99
CA ASP A 327 -14.94 7.44 0.10
C ASP A 327 -14.87 6.13 -0.69
N LEU A 328 -16.04 5.65 -1.15
CA LEU A 328 -16.15 4.59 -2.16
C LEU A 328 -15.90 5.08 -3.59
N PHE A 329 -15.99 6.39 -3.83
CA PHE A 329 -15.65 6.97 -5.13
C PHE A 329 -14.17 6.80 -5.43
N ASP A 330 -13.80 6.74 -6.71
CA ASP A 330 -12.43 6.44 -7.15
C ASP A 330 -11.36 7.35 -6.54
N GLY A 331 -11.68 8.62 -6.29
CA GLY A 331 -10.77 9.55 -5.59
C GLY A 331 -10.35 9.09 -4.19
N GLY A 332 -11.09 8.16 -3.58
CA GLY A 332 -10.75 7.59 -2.28
C GLY A 332 -9.71 6.47 -2.34
N HIS A 333 -9.69 5.69 -3.41
CA HIS A 333 -8.89 4.46 -3.49
C HIS A 333 -8.13 4.26 -4.80
N ARG A 334 -8.34 5.10 -5.82
CA ARG A 334 -7.50 5.11 -7.02
C ARG A 334 -6.24 5.91 -6.73
N ILE A 335 -5.09 5.23 -6.77
CA ILE A 335 -3.84 5.75 -6.23
C ILE A 335 -2.72 5.68 -7.28
N PRO A 336 -1.66 6.51 -7.16
CA PRO A 336 -0.47 6.33 -7.99
C PRO A 336 0.19 4.99 -7.69
N CYS A 337 0.65 4.30 -8.72
CA CYS A 337 1.40 3.07 -8.58
C CYS A 337 2.46 2.96 -9.68
N LEU A 338 3.71 2.99 -9.28
CA LEU A 338 4.88 2.94 -10.13
C LEU A 338 5.75 1.74 -9.74
N VAL A 339 6.21 0.97 -10.74
CA VAL A 339 7.12 -0.14 -10.52
C VAL A 339 8.35 0.03 -11.43
N ARG A 340 9.53 0.11 -10.84
CA ARG A 340 10.79 0.31 -11.54
C ARG A 340 11.76 -0.85 -11.26
N TRP A 341 12.31 -1.43 -12.32
CA TRP A 341 13.33 -2.47 -12.24
C TRP A 341 14.17 -2.42 -13.52
N PRO A 342 15.22 -1.58 -13.55
CA PRO A 342 16.01 -1.33 -14.75
C PRO A 342 16.60 -2.61 -15.34
N GLY A 343 16.57 -2.72 -16.67
CA GLY A 343 17.11 -3.87 -17.39
C GLY A 343 16.25 -5.16 -17.32
N ASN A 344 15.22 -5.19 -16.49
CA ASN A 344 14.36 -6.38 -16.28
C ASN A 344 12.91 -6.16 -16.69
N ILE A 345 12.41 -4.93 -16.65
CA ILE A 345 11.08 -4.57 -17.15
C ILE A 345 11.20 -3.46 -18.19
N ILE A 346 10.31 -3.51 -19.20
CA ILE A 346 10.24 -2.49 -20.25
C ILE A 346 9.33 -1.36 -19.77
N PRO A 347 9.80 -0.10 -19.76
CA PRO A 347 8.95 1.03 -19.35
C PRO A 347 7.71 1.17 -20.23
N HIS A 348 6.54 1.23 -19.61
CA HIS A 348 5.26 1.47 -20.29
C HIS A 348 4.19 1.96 -19.31
N ARG A 349 3.06 2.42 -19.87
CA ARG A 349 1.84 2.68 -19.11
C ARG A 349 0.94 1.46 -19.17
N GLU A 350 0.54 0.96 -18.00
CA GLU A 350 -0.34 -0.20 -17.87
C GLU A 350 -1.73 0.25 -17.40
N ASN A 351 -2.76 -0.14 -18.14
CA ASN A 351 -4.14 0.30 -17.90
C ASN A 351 -5.05 -0.78 -17.28
N GLN A 352 -4.52 -1.97 -17.01
CA GLN A 352 -5.29 -2.98 -16.31
C GLN A 352 -5.63 -2.54 -14.88
N THR A 353 -6.84 -2.88 -14.46
CA THR A 353 -7.27 -2.66 -13.08
C THR A 353 -6.54 -3.62 -12.15
N ILE A 354 -5.79 -3.07 -11.20
CA ILE A 354 -5.05 -3.82 -10.19
C ILE A 354 -5.40 -3.36 -8.77
N CYS A 355 -5.10 -4.18 -7.79
CA CYS A 355 -5.23 -3.85 -6.38
C CYS A 355 -3.87 -3.95 -5.67
N LEU A 356 -3.63 -3.14 -4.66
CA LEU A 356 -2.39 -3.22 -3.87
C LEU A 356 -2.22 -4.56 -3.14
N THR A 357 -3.30 -5.33 -2.93
CA THR A 357 -3.22 -6.71 -2.47
C THR A 357 -2.40 -7.61 -3.38
N ASP A 358 -2.28 -7.26 -4.66
CA ASP A 358 -1.62 -8.06 -5.70
C ASP A 358 -0.10 -8.16 -5.51
N PHE A 359 0.51 -7.25 -4.75
CA PHE A 359 1.95 -7.30 -4.49
C PHE A 359 2.37 -8.51 -3.65
N PHE A 360 1.48 -9.08 -2.84
CA PHE A 360 1.77 -10.32 -2.10
C PHE A 360 2.10 -11.48 -3.05
N ALA A 361 1.20 -11.79 -3.98
CA ALA A 361 1.41 -12.84 -4.99
C ALA A 361 2.51 -12.45 -6.00
N THR A 362 2.64 -11.17 -6.34
CA THR A 362 3.68 -10.68 -7.25
C THR A 362 5.07 -10.96 -6.69
N PHE A 363 5.32 -10.65 -5.42
CA PHE A 363 6.62 -10.89 -4.82
C PHE A 363 6.89 -12.39 -4.56
N ALA A 364 5.85 -13.17 -4.24
CA ALA A 364 5.98 -14.61 -4.17
C ALA A 364 6.37 -15.22 -5.53
N ASP A 365 5.72 -14.77 -6.61
CA ASP A 365 6.01 -15.20 -7.99
C ASP A 365 7.42 -14.75 -8.43
N LEU A 366 7.76 -13.48 -8.24
CA LEU A 366 9.08 -12.92 -8.54
C LEU A 366 10.22 -13.73 -7.90
N THR A 367 10.01 -14.21 -6.68
CA THR A 367 11.01 -14.93 -5.89
C THR A 367 10.89 -16.44 -5.98
N GLN A 368 9.93 -16.94 -6.76
CA GLN A 368 9.61 -18.37 -6.90
C GLN A 368 9.32 -19.04 -5.55
N THR A 369 8.66 -18.31 -4.66
CA THR A 369 8.26 -18.77 -3.34
C THR A 369 6.81 -19.25 -3.38
N ALA A 370 6.58 -20.52 -3.03
CA ALA A 370 5.23 -21.09 -2.99
C ALA A 370 4.39 -20.43 -1.88
N ILE A 371 3.12 -20.18 -2.18
CA ILE A 371 2.09 -19.73 -1.23
C ILE A 371 1.02 -20.79 -1.06
N ARG A 372 0.40 -20.85 0.12
CA ARG A 372 -0.66 -21.79 0.48
C ARG A 372 -2.03 -21.24 0.10
N ASP A 373 -3.06 -22.08 0.07
CA ASP A 373 -4.45 -21.65 -0.15
C ASP A 373 -4.94 -20.62 0.89
N SER A 374 -4.37 -20.65 2.10
CA SER A 374 -4.67 -19.70 3.18
C SER A 374 -3.79 -18.44 3.18
N GLU A 375 -3.07 -18.20 2.10
CA GLU A 375 -2.17 -17.05 1.93
C GLU A 375 -2.53 -16.29 0.66
N GLY A 376 -2.65 -14.95 0.74
CA GLY A 376 -2.90 -14.12 -0.42
C GLY A 376 -4.23 -14.40 -1.11
N GLU A 377 -5.30 -14.65 -0.33
CA GLU A 377 -6.63 -15.07 -0.83
C GLU A 377 -7.24 -14.09 -1.85
N ASP A 378 -6.75 -12.85 -1.88
CA ASP A 378 -7.22 -11.79 -2.79
C ASP A 378 -6.07 -11.17 -3.59
N SER A 379 -5.00 -11.91 -3.80
CA SER A 379 -3.77 -11.45 -4.44
C SER A 379 -3.50 -12.18 -5.74
N PHE A 380 -3.31 -11.43 -6.82
CA PHE A 380 -2.98 -11.92 -8.16
C PHE A 380 -1.60 -11.40 -8.56
N SER A 381 -0.75 -12.25 -9.14
CA SER A 381 0.58 -11.81 -9.59
C SER A 381 0.50 -10.80 -10.73
N LEU A 382 1.19 -9.68 -10.58
CA LEU A 382 1.37 -8.65 -11.62
C LEU A 382 2.55 -8.98 -12.57
N MET A 383 3.29 -10.05 -12.33
CA MET A 383 4.45 -10.40 -13.15
C MET A 383 4.15 -10.46 -14.65
N PRO A 384 2.98 -11.00 -15.11
CA PRO A 384 2.68 -11.02 -16.54
C PRO A 384 2.71 -9.65 -17.20
N VAL A 385 2.13 -8.62 -16.57
CA VAL A 385 2.11 -7.25 -17.13
C VAL A 385 3.40 -6.46 -16.85
N LEU A 386 4.19 -6.88 -15.88
CA LEU A 386 5.49 -6.26 -15.61
C LEU A 386 6.56 -6.66 -16.63
N VAL A 387 6.54 -7.92 -17.08
CA VAL A 387 7.60 -8.47 -17.95
C VAL A 387 7.16 -8.64 -19.42
N ASN A 388 5.89 -8.46 -19.75
CA ASN A 388 5.36 -8.61 -21.09
C ASN A 388 4.38 -7.48 -21.44
N THR A 389 4.83 -6.53 -22.27
CA THR A 389 4.03 -5.38 -22.72
C THR A 389 2.84 -5.77 -23.62
N ASP A 390 2.87 -6.97 -24.20
CA ASP A 390 1.81 -7.48 -25.08
C ASP A 390 0.79 -8.35 -24.32
N TYR A 391 0.90 -8.46 -23.00
CA TYR A 391 -0.05 -9.22 -22.19
C TYR A 391 -1.39 -8.47 -22.09
N THR A 392 -2.47 -9.11 -22.58
CA THR A 392 -3.81 -8.49 -22.68
C THR A 392 -4.89 -9.17 -21.83
N GLU A 393 -4.61 -10.37 -21.30
CA GLU A 393 -5.58 -11.06 -20.44
C GLU A 393 -5.73 -10.31 -19.11
N PRO A 394 -6.95 -10.17 -18.58
CA PRO A 394 -7.14 -9.55 -17.27
C PRO A 394 -6.36 -10.27 -16.18
N ILE A 395 -5.58 -9.53 -15.40
CA ILE A 395 -4.86 -10.08 -14.24
C ILE A 395 -5.85 -10.61 -13.20
N ARG A 396 -6.98 -9.91 -13.03
CA ARG A 396 -8.02 -10.26 -12.06
C ARG A 396 -9.41 -10.01 -12.61
N GLU A 397 -10.39 -10.80 -12.16
CA GLU A 397 -11.78 -10.66 -12.58
C GLU A 397 -12.41 -9.35 -12.08
N ALA A 398 -12.16 -9.00 -10.82
CA ALA A 398 -12.73 -7.81 -10.18
C ALA A 398 -11.87 -7.31 -9.02
N THR A 399 -12.07 -6.05 -8.63
CA THR A 399 -11.53 -5.47 -7.39
C THR A 399 -12.67 -5.08 -6.45
N VAL A 400 -12.44 -5.24 -5.15
CA VAL A 400 -13.38 -4.83 -4.10
C VAL A 400 -12.73 -3.74 -3.27
N HIS A 401 -13.47 -2.67 -3.00
CA HIS A 401 -13.02 -1.52 -2.22
C HIS A 401 -13.92 -1.33 -1.01
N HIS A 402 -13.34 -0.87 0.07
CA HIS A 402 -13.99 -0.73 1.36
C HIS A 402 -13.81 0.68 1.89
N SER A 403 -14.90 1.35 2.27
CA SER A 403 -14.83 2.71 2.81
C SER A 403 -14.45 2.73 4.29
N ILE A 404 -14.25 3.93 4.84
CA ILE A 404 -14.01 4.10 6.28
C ILE A 404 -15.17 3.58 7.13
N ASN A 405 -16.40 3.66 6.64
CA ASN A 405 -17.60 3.19 7.34
C ASN A 405 -17.95 1.72 7.03
N GLY A 406 -17.03 1.00 6.38
CA GLY A 406 -17.22 -0.42 6.10
C GLY A 406 -18.20 -0.72 4.98
N GLU A 407 -18.51 0.24 4.12
CA GLU A 407 -19.34 0.02 2.94
C GLU A 407 -18.50 -0.49 1.78
N PHE A 408 -19.14 -1.18 0.81
CA PHE A 408 -18.47 -1.89 -0.25
C PHE A 408 -18.69 -1.27 -1.62
N SER A 409 -17.67 -1.31 -2.47
CA SER A 409 -17.83 -1.25 -3.92
C SER A 409 -17.08 -2.40 -4.59
N ILE A 410 -17.57 -2.81 -5.75
CA ILE A 410 -16.94 -3.83 -6.60
C ILE A 410 -16.82 -3.30 -8.02
N ARG A 411 -15.66 -3.54 -8.65
CA ARG A 411 -15.42 -3.19 -10.05
C ARG A 411 -14.99 -4.40 -10.84
N LYS A 412 -15.69 -4.63 -11.96
CA LYS A 412 -15.36 -5.64 -12.97
C LYS A 412 -15.32 -4.98 -14.34
N GLY A 413 -14.17 -4.99 -14.99
CA GLY A 413 -13.95 -4.27 -16.23
C GLY A 413 -14.30 -2.79 -16.09
N ASP A 414 -15.17 -2.27 -16.96
CA ASP A 414 -15.59 -0.87 -16.94
C ASP A 414 -16.69 -0.56 -15.91
N TRP A 415 -17.30 -1.57 -15.30
CA TRP A 415 -18.45 -1.40 -14.43
C TRP A 415 -18.10 -1.41 -12.96
N LYS A 416 -18.56 -0.39 -12.25
CA LYS A 416 -18.38 -0.24 -10.80
C LYS A 416 -19.73 -0.10 -10.10
N LEU A 417 -19.98 -0.98 -9.12
CA LEU A 417 -21.15 -0.97 -8.27
C LEU A 417 -20.77 -0.54 -6.85
N LEU A 418 -21.41 0.51 -6.35
CA LEU A 418 -21.35 0.90 -4.94
C LEU A 418 -22.58 0.35 -4.22
N LEU A 419 -22.38 -0.44 -3.17
CA LEU A 419 -23.44 -0.94 -2.29
C LEU A 419 -23.76 0.10 -1.20
N SER A 420 -24.05 1.31 -1.64
CA SER A 420 -24.38 2.46 -0.81
C SER A 420 -25.13 3.50 -1.65
N ALA A 421 -26.05 4.23 -1.02
CA ALA A 421 -26.64 5.44 -1.58
C ALA A 421 -25.73 6.67 -1.40
N SER A 422 -24.75 6.58 -0.49
CA SER A 422 -23.84 7.65 -0.08
C SER A 422 -22.47 7.54 -0.73
N SER A 423 -21.55 8.46 -0.37
CA SER A 423 -20.11 8.33 -0.67
C SER A 423 -19.45 7.14 0.05
N GLY A 424 -20.11 6.57 1.04
CA GLY A 424 -19.52 5.61 1.97
C GLY A 424 -18.55 6.24 2.98
N GLY A 425 -18.23 7.50 2.82
CA GLY A 425 -17.16 8.18 3.57
C GLY A 425 -17.47 9.62 3.96
N TRP A 426 -16.62 10.55 3.57
CA TRP A 426 -16.64 11.93 4.06
C TRP A 426 -17.15 12.96 3.04
N SER A 427 -17.19 12.64 1.75
CA SER A 427 -17.79 13.54 0.77
C SER A 427 -19.31 13.39 0.72
N GLU A 428 -20.02 14.43 0.23
CA GLU A 428 -21.47 14.41 0.12
C GLU A 428 -21.96 13.52 -1.06
N PRO A 429 -23.10 12.84 -0.87
CA PRO A 429 -23.84 12.69 0.37
C PRO A 429 -23.13 11.74 1.34
N THR A 430 -22.93 12.18 2.58
CA THR A 430 -22.32 11.32 3.62
C THR A 430 -23.31 10.27 4.13
N PRO A 431 -22.84 9.14 4.72
CA PRO A 431 -23.72 8.13 5.31
C PRO A 431 -24.66 8.68 6.41
N GLY A 432 -24.27 9.77 7.06
CA GLY A 432 -25.07 10.44 8.10
C GLY A 432 -26.19 11.34 7.58
N ASN A 433 -26.17 11.71 6.29
CA ASN A 433 -27.15 12.61 5.68
C ASN A 433 -28.42 11.84 5.26
N ARG A 434 -29.22 11.40 6.25
CA ARG A 434 -30.40 10.55 6.05
C ARG A 434 -31.45 11.17 5.13
N ASP A 435 -31.67 12.49 5.21
CA ASP A 435 -32.65 13.18 4.36
C ASP A 435 -32.26 13.13 2.88
N ALA A 436 -30.99 13.35 2.56
CA ALA A 436 -30.51 13.22 1.19
C ALA A 436 -30.58 11.77 0.72
N LEU A 437 -30.17 10.81 1.54
CA LEU A 437 -30.12 9.39 1.19
C LEU A 437 -31.51 8.80 0.96
N SER A 438 -32.55 9.25 1.68
CA SER A 438 -33.92 8.77 1.52
C SER A 438 -34.50 9.03 0.11
N LYS A 439 -33.92 9.96 -0.62
CA LYS A 439 -34.34 10.36 -1.98
C LYS A 439 -33.48 9.73 -3.08
N LEU A 440 -32.48 8.94 -2.72
CA LEU A 440 -31.51 8.35 -3.64
C LEU A 440 -31.72 6.83 -3.76
N PRO A 441 -31.35 6.24 -4.91
CA PRO A 441 -31.27 4.79 -5.03
C PRO A 441 -30.32 4.20 -3.96
N ARG A 442 -30.64 2.99 -3.49
CA ARG A 442 -29.84 2.31 -2.45
C ARG A 442 -28.45 1.87 -2.91
N VAL A 443 -28.27 1.75 -4.23
CA VAL A 443 -27.00 1.38 -4.87
C VAL A 443 -26.68 2.36 -6.00
N GLN A 444 -25.41 2.42 -6.39
CA GLN A 444 -24.95 3.25 -7.49
C GLN A 444 -24.16 2.39 -8.47
N LEU A 445 -24.45 2.52 -9.76
CA LEU A 445 -23.73 1.84 -10.84
C LEU A 445 -23.14 2.87 -11.79
N TYR A 446 -21.86 2.74 -12.09
CA TYR A 446 -21.13 3.63 -12.99
C TYR A 446 -20.38 2.84 -14.07
N ASN A 447 -20.35 3.38 -15.29
CA ASN A 447 -19.43 2.93 -16.33
C ASN A 447 -18.17 3.79 -16.27
N MET A 448 -17.07 3.25 -15.75
CA MET A 448 -15.85 4.01 -15.50
C MET A 448 -15.08 4.38 -16.77
N ALA A 449 -15.35 3.74 -17.91
CA ALA A 449 -14.74 4.12 -19.19
C ALA A 449 -15.35 5.41 -19.75
N THR A 450 -16.65 5.65 -19.54
CA THR A 450 -17.37 6.81 -20.07
C THR A 450 -17.69 7.86 -19.01
N ASP A 451 -17.69 7.50 -17.73
CA ASP A 451 -17.99 8.36 -16.59
C ASP A 451 -17.00 8.12 -15.44
N PRO A 452 -15.70 8.43 -15.63
CA PRO A 452 -14.68 8.24 -14.59
C PRO A 452 -14.90 9.14 -13.37
N ALA A 453 -15.70 10.19 -13.50
CA ALA A 453 -16.07 11.10 -12.42
C ALA A 453 -17.31 10.63 -11.63
N GLU A 454 -17.87 9.48 -11.93
CA GLU A 454 -18.99 8.86 -11.20
C GLU A 454 -20.18 9.83 -10.99
N GLN A 455 -20.61 10.49 -12.05
CA GLN A 455 -21.65 11.53 -12.00
C GLN A 455 -23.03 11.00 -12.30
N LYS A 456 -23.14 10.00 -13.20
CA LYS A 456 -24.43 9.45 -13.64
C LYS A 456 -24.65 8.03 -13.11
N ASN A 457 -25.46 7.90 -12.06
CA ASN A 457 -25.89 6.60 -11.56
C ASN A 457 -26.87 5.95 -12.55
N VAL A 458 -26.43 4.88 -13.22
CA VAL A 458 -27.22 4.15 -14.24
C VAL A 458 -27.78 2.82 -13.73
N GLN A 459 -27.89 2.63 -12.41
CA GLN A 459 -28.34 1.38 -11.81
C GLN A 459 -29.74 0.94 -12.28
N ALA A 460 -30.63 1.88 -12.57
CA ALA A 460 -31.98 1.58 -13.07
C ALA A 460 -31.98 1.18 -14.55
N GLU A 461 -31.00 1.65 -15.33
CA GLU A 461 -30.86 1.34 -16.76
C GLU A 461 -30.24 -0.05 -17.01
N TYR A 462 -29.43 -0.55 -16.03
CA TYR A 462 -28.69 -1.81 -16.17
C TYR A 462 -28.86 -2.73 -14.95
N PRO A 463 -30.09 -3.18 -14.64
CA PRO A 463 -30.37 -4.02 -13.47
C PRO A 463 -29.65 -5.37 -13.51
N ASP A 464 -29.44 -5.94 -14.70
CA ASP A 464 -28.71 -7.20 -14.84
C ASP A 464 -27.22 -7.03 -14.48
N LYS A 465 -26.61 -5.88 -14.77
CA LYS A 465 -25.25 -5.57 -14.37
C LYS A 465 -25.11 -5.38 -12.85
N VAL A 466 -26.09 -4.72 -12.23
CA VAL A 466 -26.17 -4.61 -10.76
C VAL A 466 -26.22 -6.00 -10.13
N LYS A 467 -27.08 -6.89 -10.67
CA LYS A 467 -27.20 -8.27 -10.17
C LYS A 467 -25.87 -9.06 -10.36
N GLU A 468 -25.26 -8.97 -11.53
CA GLU A 468 -23.99 -9.65 -11.83
C GLU A 468 -22.90 -9.29 -10.80
N LEU A 469 -22.73 -8.00 -10.52
CA LEU A 469 -21.70 -7.52 -9.60
C LEU A 469 -22.01 -7.85 -8.13
N LYS A 470 -23.28 -7.80 -7.73
CA LYS A 470 -23.72 -8.27 -6.41
C LYS A 470 -23.45 -9.77 -6.24
N ASP A 471 -23.82 -10.59 -7.20
CA ASP A 471 -23.64 -12.04 -7.14
C ASP A 471 -22.13 -12.38 -7.06
N LEU A 472 -21.29 -11.66 -7.79
CA LEU A 472 -19.83 -11.84 -7.75
C LEU A 472 -19.26 -11.49 -6.38
N LEU A 473 -19.66 -10.35 -5.80
CA LEU A 473 -19.23 -9.96 -4.44
C LEU A 473 -19.69 -11.00 -3.41
N LEU A 474 -20.93 -11.46 -3.52
CA LEU A 474 -21.49 -12.48 -2.62
C LEU A 474 -20.72 -13.82 -2.72
N LYS A 475 -20.31 -14.20 -3.94
CA LYS A 475 -19.42 -15.34 -4.17
C LYS A 475 -18.08 -15.15 -3.42
N TYR A 476 -17.42 -13.99 -3.58
CA TYR A 476 -16.16 -13.71 -2.89
C TYR A 476 -16.28 -13.72 -1.36
N ILE A 477 -17.42 -13.26 -0.84
CA ILE A 477 -17.72 -13.33 0.59
C ILE A 477 -17.83 -14.78 1.04
N ARG A 478 -18.64 -15.59 0.37
CA ARG A 478 -18.92 -17.00 0.75
C ARG A 478 -17.70 -17.90 0.62
N GLU A 479 -16.91 -17.68 -0.42
CA GLU A 479 -15.70 -18.49 -0.67
C GLU A 479 -14.51 -18.06 0.19
N GLY A 480 -14.57 -16.88 0.83
CA GLY A 480 -13.48 -16.35 1.66
C GLY A 480 -12.24 -16.00 0.85
N ARG A 481 -12.38 -15.87 -0.47
CA ARG A 481 -11.32 -15.53 -1.42
C ARG A 481 -11.89 -15.03 -2.74
N SER A 482 -11.09 -14.27 -3.48
CA SER A 482 -11.38 -13.86 -4.86
C SER A 482 -10.51 -14.57 -5.90
N THR A 483 -9.43 -15.23 -5.46
CA THR A 483 -8.53 -16.04 -6.30
C THR A 483 -9.02 -17.49 -6.42
N PRO A 484 -8.60 -18.23 -7.45
CA PRO A 484 -8.81 -19.68 -7.51
C PRO A 484 -8.16 -20.39 -6.32
N GLY A 485 -8.81 -21.44 -5.79
CA GLY A 485 -8.29 -22.23 -4.69
C GLY A 485 -9.39 -22.76 -3.77
N LYS A 486 -9.00 -23.35 -2.65
CA LYS A 486 -9.95 -23.87 -1.65
C LYS A 486 -10.58 -22.71 -0.87
N PRO A 487 -11.90 -22.74 -0.61
CA PRO A 487 -12.56 -21.75 0.22
C PRO A 487 -11.87 -21.55 1.57
N GLN A 488 -11.84 -20.32 2.04
CA GLN A 488 -11.23 -19.91 3.30
C GLN A 488 -12.26 -19.20 4.19
N PRO A 489 -12.15 -19.27 5.52
CA PRO A 489 -13.06 -18.56 6.40
C PRO A 489 -12.75 -17.05 6.42
N ASN A 490 -13.79 -16.22 6.52
CA ASN A 490 -13.68 -14.85 7.00
C ASN A 490 -13.59 -14.86 8.53
N ASP A 491 -12.86 -13.91 9.12
CA ASP A 491 -12.54 -13.99 10.57
C ASP A 491 -13.77 -13.89 11.50
N ASN A 492 -14.77 -13.08 11.12
CA ASN A 492 -15.98 -12.87 11.91
C ASN A 492 -17.26 -13.31 11.18
N GLY A 493 -17.19 -14.40 10.43
CA GLY A 493 -18.32 -14.88 9.63
C GLY A 493 -18.51 -14.07 8.35
N ASN A 494 -19.68 -14.24 7.72
CA ASN A 494 -19.97 -13.72 6.37
C ASN A 494 -21.00 -12.58 6.38
N GLU A 495 -21.14 -11.88 7.50
CA GLU A 495 -22.15 -10.82 7.67
C GLU A 495 -21.50 -9.47 7.93
N TRP A 496 -21.96 -8.46 7.19
CA TRP A 496 -21.58 -7.05 7.38
C TRP A 496 -22.85 -6.22 7.48
N LYS A 497 -23.09 -5.63 8.65
CA LYS A 497 -24.25 -4.80 8.94
C LYS A 497 -24.49 -3.73 7.87
N GLN A 498 -23.43 -3.19 7.31
CA GLN A 498 -23.49 -2.10 6.34
C GLN A 498 -24.14 -2.49 5.01
N VAL A 499 -24.07 -3.78 4.63
CA VAL A 499 -24.53 -4.25 3.31
C VAL A 499 -25.46 -5.44 3.37
N GLN A 500 -25.79 -5.93 4.56
CA GLN A 500 -26.60 -7.14 4.73
C GLN A 500 -27.92 -7.10 3.93
N ASP A 501 -28.65 -5.99 4.03
CA ASP A 501 -29.94 -5.82 3.34
C ASP A 501 -29.79 -5.63 1.82
N LEU A 502 -28.61 -5.32 1.33
CA LEU A 502 -28.33 -5.06 -0.08
C LEU A 502 -27.82 -6.30 -0.81
N LEU A 503 -27.28 -7.27 -0.08
CA LEU A 503 -26.76 -8.53 -0.64
C LEU A 503 -27.84 -9.62 -0.77
N ASN A 504 -28.96 -9.51 -0.04
CA ASN A 504 -30.08 -10.45 -0.05
C ASN A 504 -31.09 -10.17 -1.16
#